data_085b7563f568d91aaa0a6ef098a64ce7
#
_entry.id   085b7563f568d91aaa0a6ef098a64ce7
#
_cell.length_a   1.000
_cell.length_b   1.000
_cell.length_c   1.000
_cell.angle_alpha   90.00
_cell.angle_beta   90.00
_cell.angle_gamma   90.00
#
_symmetry.space_group_name_H-M   'P 1'
#
loop_
_entity.id
_entity.type
_entity.pdbx_description
1 polymer ?
#
loop_
_entity_poly.entity_id
_entity_poly.type
_entity_poly.pdbx_seq_one_letter_code
_entity_poly.pdbx_strand_id
1 'polypeptide(L)'
;MSILVTGFEPFGGSSSNASWEAVSLLPETIAGHAVYRMRLPVCYGQAGDLLVEMMRRIRPAVTLCCGVAGGRKAITPELIAVNYRRAAIADNADVLYAGEKIDPKRPDAHMTRLNVL
;
A
#
# COMPACT_ATOMS: atom_id res chain seq x y z
N MET A 1 -12.48 1.86 -17.61
CA MET A 1 -11.26 2.11 -16.78
C MET A 1 -11.33 1.26 -15.52
N SER A 2 -10.24 1.06 -14.84
CA SER A 2 -10.18 0.24 -13.65
C SER A 2 -9.53 0.98 -12.48
N ILE A 3 -9.81 0.48 -11.28
CA ILE A 3 -9.26 0.97 -10.01
C ILE A 3 -8.56 -0.21 -9.35
N LEU A 4 -7.32 -0.02 -8.92
CA LEU A 4 -6.59 -1.01 -8.13
C LEU A 4 -6.55 -0.54 -6.69
N VAL A 5 -7.01 -1.39 -5.76
CA VAL A 5 -6.95 -1.11 -4.32
C VAL A 5 -6.21 -2.24 -3.63
N THR A 6 -5.22 -1.89 -2.82
CA THR A 6 -4.40 -2.87 -2.11
C THR A 6 -4.56 -2.76 -0.60
N GLY A 7 -4.45 -3.90 0.06
CA GLY A 7 -4.28 -4.00 1.51
C GLY A 7 -3.15 -4.97 1.81
N PHE A 8 -2.85 -5.18 3.08
CA PHE A 8 -1.74 -6.03 3.51
C PHE A 8 -2.21 -7.28 4.24
N GLU A 9 -1.39 -8.32 4.16
CA GLU A 9 -1.51 -9.50 5.01
C GLU A 9 -1.26 -9.17 6.49
N PRO A 10 -1.65 -10.06 7.43
CA PRO A 10 -1.33 -9.90 8.85
C PRO A 10 0.17 -9.86 9.10
N PHE A 11 0.57 -9.08 10.11
CA PHE A 11 1.97 -8.95 10.56
C PHE A 11 2.04 -8.65 12.06
N GLY A 12 3.24 -8.70 12.63
CA GLY A 12 3.48 -8.31 14.01
C GLY A 12 2.74 -9.16 15.04
N GLY A 13 2.51 -10.44 14.77
CA GLY A 13 1.78 -11.35 15.66
C GLY A 13 0.27 -11.23 15.61
N SER A 14 -0.30 -10.32 14.80
CA SER A 14 -1.75 -10.22 14.59
C SER A 14 -2.26 -11.34 13.68
N SER A 15 -3.49 -11.81 13.93
CA SER A 15 -4.17 -12.79 13.09
C SER A 15 -4.90 -12.19 11.89
N SER A 16 -5.04 -10.87 11.85
CA SER A 16 -5.75 -10.12 10.81
C SER A 16 -5.05 -8.80 10.50
N ASN A 17 -5.43 -8.19 9.39
CA ASN A 17 -4.99 -6.86 9.02
C ASN A 17 -6.19 -6.07 8.51
N ALA A 18 -6.52 -4.98 9.20
CA ALA A 18 -7.71 -4.18 8.92
C ALA A 18 -7.71 -3.60 7.49
N SER A 19 -6.55 -3.32 6.91
CA SER A 19 -6.48 -2.81 5.53
C SER A 19 -7.00 -3.84 4.52
N TRP A 20 -6.59 -5.10 4.63
CA TRP A 20 -7.10 -6.14 3.76
C TRP A 20 -8.57 -6.47 4.03
N GLU A 21 -8.97 -6.50 5.29
CA GLU A 21 -10.39 -6.73 5.63
C GLU A 21 -11.28 -5.69 4.96
N ALA A 22 -10.92 -4.40 5.03
CA ALA A 22 -11.67 -3.34 4.37
C ALA A 22 -11.65 -3.46 2.83
N VAL A 23 -10.48 -3.69 2.25
CA VAL A 23 -10.31 -3.81 0.79
C VAL A 23 -11.09 -5.02 0.25
N SER A 24 -11.07 -6.14 0.97
CA SER A 24 -11.78 -7.37 0.56
C SER A 24 -13.31 -7.20 0.47
N LEU A 25 -13.86 -6.21 1.16
CA LEU A 25 -15.30 -5.90 1.15
C LEU A 25 -15.71 -4.92 0.06
N LEU A 26 -14.79 -4.37 -0.70
CA LEU A 26 -15.11 -3.45 -1.78
C LEU A 26 -15.93 -4.15 -2.87
N PRO A 27 -16.88 -3.44 -3.49
CA PRO A 27 -17.66 -3.98 -4.60
C PRO A 27 -16.80 -4.21 -5.85
N GLU A 28 -17.32 -5.00 -6.78
CA GLU A 28 -16.61 -5.27 -8.05
C GLU A 28 -16.53 -4.06 -8.96
N THR A 29 -17.42 -3.07 -8.77
CA THR A 29 -17.43 -1.81 -9.52
C THR A 29 -17.67 -0.63 -8.60
N ILE A 30 -17.03 0.48 -8.89
CA ILE A 30 -17.25 1.78 -8.25
C ILE A 30 -17.37 2.83 -9.35
N ALA A 31 -18.47 3.58 -9.36
CA ALA A 31 -18.76 4.60 -10.36
C ALA A 31 -18.59 4.09 -11.82
N GLY A 32 -18.99 2.86 -12.08
CA GLY A 32 -18.88 2.22 -13.41
C GLY A 32 -17.47 1.69 -13.75
N HIS A 33 -16.51 1.78 -12.83
CA HIS A 33 -15.15 1.29 -13.04
C HIS A 33 -14.94 -0.04 -12.32
N ALA A 34 -14.30 -0.99 -12.99
CA ALA A 34 -13.93 -2.27 -12.39
C ALA A 34 -12.92 -2.06 -11.23
N VAL A 35 -13.15 -2.75 -10.12
CA VAL A 35 -12.30 -2.70 -8.93
C VAL A 35 -11.50 -3.99 -8.82
N TYR A 36 -10.18 -3.86 -8.88
CA TYR A 36 -9.24 -4.94 -8.62
C TYR A 36 -8.72 -4.81 -7.18
N ARG A 37 -8.87 -5.87 -6.39
CA ARG A 37 -8.44 -5.94 -5.00
C ARG A 37 -7.20 -6.81 -4.92
N MET A 38 -6.16 -6.35 -4.26
CA MET A 38 -4.91 -7.08 -4.13
C MET A 38 -4.41 -7.06 -2.70
N ARG A 39 -4.11 -8.24 -2.16
CA ARG A 39 -3.44 -8.39 -0.87
C ARG A 39 -1.94 -8.47 -1.08
N LEU A 40 -1.22 -7.55 -0.47
CA LEU A 40 0.24 -7.50 -0.54
C LEU A 40 0.87 -8.18 0.69
N PRO A 41 2.00 -8.86 0.50
CA PRO A 41 2.79 -9.36 1.62
C PRO A 41 3.42 -8.19 2.37
N VAL A 42 3.58 -8.32 3.69
CA VAL A 42 4.33 -7.36 4.50
C VAL A 42 5.81 -7.74 4.43
N CYS A 43 6.39 -7.52 3.27
CA CYS A 43 7.78 -7.82 2.96
C CYS A 43 8.37 -6.69 2.12
N TYR A 44 9.45 -6.09 2.59
CA TYR A 44 10.16 -5.05 1.86
C TYR A 44 10.62 -5.55 0.49
N GLY A 45 10.54 -4.69 -0.52
CA GLY A 45 10.87 -5.02 -1.91
C GLY A 45 9.77 -5.84 -2.58
N GLN A 46 9.39 -6.98 -2.04
CA GLN A 46 8.41 -7.89 -2.64
C GLN A 46 7.03 -7.23 -2.81
N ALA A 47 6.55 -6.50 -1.80
CA ALA A 47 5.26 -5.79 -1.90
C ALA A 47 5.27 -4.77 -3.05
N GLY A 48 6.31 -3.98 -3.16
CA GLY A 48 6.48 -3.00 -4.23
C GLY A 48 6.58 -3.63 -5.61
N ASP A 49 7.34 -4.69 -5.75
CA ASP A 49 7.51 -5.40 -7.03
C ASP A 49 6.20 -6.00 -7.52
N LEU A 50 5.45 -6.66 -6.65
CA LEU A 50 4.13 -7.21 -6.96
C LEU A 50 3.13 -6.12 -7.35
N LEU A 51 3.13 -4.99 -6.63
CA LEU A 51 2.28 -3.86 -6.95
C LEU A 51 2.58 -3.29 -8.33
N VAL A 52 3.85 -3.05 -8.64
CA VAL A 52 4.28 -2.52 -9.94
C VAL A 52 3.94 -3.48 -11.08
N GLU A 53 4.14 -4.78 -10.88
CA GLU A 53 3.75 -5.80 -11.85
C GLU A 53 2.26 -5.75 -12.15
N MET A 54 1.41 -5.70 -11.11
CA MET A 54 -0.03 -5.61 -11.28
C MET A 54 -0.45 -4.30 -11.98
N MET A 55 0.14 -3.17 -11.61
CA MET A 55 -0.11 -1.89 -12.27
C MET A 55 0.22 -1.93 -13.76
N ARG A 56 1.33 -2.56 -14.14
CA ARG A 56 1.71 -2.74 -15.55
C ARG A 56 0.73 -3.63 -16.30
N ARG A 57 0.24 -4.67 -15.63
CA ARG A 57 -0.67 -5.66 -16.21
C ARG A 57 -2.05 -5.10 -16.48
N ILE A 58 -2.65 -4.41 -15.50
CA ILE A 58 -4.04 -3.93 -15.61
C ILE A 58 -4.15 -2.45 -16.00
N ARG A 59 -3.07 -1.68 -15.90
CA ARG A 59 -3.02 -0.24 -16.20
C ARG A 59 -4.20 0.53 -15.58
N PRO A 60 -4.34 0.51 -14.24
CA PRO A 60 -5.47 1.15 -13.59
C PRO A 60 -5.42 2.67 -13.76
N ALA A 61 -6.60 3.30 -13.83
CA ALA A 61 -6.71 4.75 -13.82
C ALA A 61 -6.31 5.35 -12.45
N VAL A 62 -6.61 4.59 -11.37
CA VAL A 62 -6.27 4.96 -9.99
C VAL A 62 -5.72 3.73 -9.28
N THR A 63 -4.67 3.94 -8.50
CA THR A 63 -4.14 2.96 -7.54
C THR A 63 -4.22 3.56 -6.14
N LEU A 64 -4.91 2.88 -5.24
CA LEU A 64 -5.03 3.25 -3.83
C LEU A 64 -4.42 2.16 -2.96
N CYS A 65 -3.36 2.50 -2.23
CA CYS A 65 -2.69 1.57 -1.33
C CYS A 65 -3.16 1.86 0.11
N CYS A 66 -3.78 0.86 0.74
CA CYS A 66 -4.29 0.95 2.10
C CYS A 66 -3.36 0.22 3.06
N GLY A 67 -3.14 0.81 4.22
CA GLY A 67 -2.34 0.24 5.29
C GLY A 67 -2.92 0.57 6.65
N VAL A 68 -2.44 -0.11 7.68
CA VAL A 68 -2.82 0.15 9.07
C VAL A 68 -1.87 1.18 9.67
N ALA A 69 -2.44 2.25 10.23
CA ALA A 69 -1.72 3.21 11.06
C ALA A 69 -2.28 3.11 12.48
N GLY A 70 -1.62 2.36 13.33
CA GLY A 70 -2.05 2.13 14.71
C GLY A 70 -2.25 3.42 15.48
N GLY A 71 -3.33 3.50 16.26
CA GLY A 71 -3.67 4.66 17.09
C GLY A 71 -4.41 5.78 16.38
N ARG A 72 -4.55 5.76 15.06
CA ARG A 72 -5.40 6.73 14.33
C ARG A 72 -6.86 6.33 14.46
N LYS A 73 -7.73 7.32 14.67
CA LYS A 73 -9.18 7.13 14.85
C LYS A 73 -10.00 7.30 13.57
N ALA A 74 -9.36 7.65 12.48
CA ALA A 74 -10.00 7.92 11.19
C ALA A 74 -9.15 7.41 10.04
N ILE A 75 -9.78 7.23 8.88
CA ILE A 75 -9.08 7.00 7.61
C ILE A 75 -8.42 8.32 7.22
N THR A 76 -7.12 8.30 7.02
CA THR A 76 -6.33 9.49 6.68
C THR A 76 -5.59 9.26 5.37
N PRO A 77 -6.03 9.89 4.26
CA PRO A 77 -5.28 9.85 3.01
C PRO A 77 -3.90 10.49 3.18
N GLU A 78 -2.88 9.83 2.68
CA GLU A 78 -1.52 10.37 2.72
C GLU A 78 -1.29 11.31 1.51
N LEU A 79 -0.80 12.50 1.80
CA LEU A 79 -0.50 13.50 0.78
C LEU A 79 0.86 13.27 0.12
N ILE A 80 1.81 12.73 0.88
CA ILE A 80 3.21 12.58 0.48
C ILE A 80 3.67 11.14 0.70
N ALA A 81 4.33 10.58 -0.31
CA ALA A 81 5.09 9.34 -0.19
C ALA A 81 6.57 9.65 -0.08
N VAL A 82 7.20 9.29 1.03
CA VAL A 82 8.63 9.52 1.26
C VAL A 82 9.48 8.37 0.72
N ASN A 83 10.62 8.70 0.14
CA ASN A 83 11.61 7.74 -0.33
C ASN A 83 12.57 7.35 0.81
N TYR A 84 12.01 6.78 1.85
CA TYR A 84 12.75 6.41 3.05
C TYR A 84 12.08 5.23 3.75
N ARG A 85 12.86 4.30 4.29
CA ARG A 85 12.35 3.16 5.05
C ARG A 85 13.05 3.02 6.38
N ARG A 86 12.24 2.87 7.41
CA ARG A 86 12.65 2.58 8.77
C ARG A 86 11.53 1.87 9.49
N ALA A 87 11.84 0.89 10.30
CA ALA A 87 10.85 0.18 11.10
C ALA A 87 11.40 -0.15 12.49
N ALA A 88 10.50 -0.27 13.45
CA ALA A 88 10.81 -0.71 14.80
C ALA A 88 10.83 -2.25 14.92
N ILE A 89 10.10 -2.94 14.04
CA ILE A 89 10.02 -4.40 13.99
C ILE A 89 10.34 -4.90 12.58
N ALA A 90 10.84 -6.11 12.47
CA ALA A 90 11.09 -6.75 11.19
C ALA A 90 9.79 -7.02 10.43
N ASP A 91 9.90 -7.10 9.10
CA ASP A 91 8.81 -7.53 8.25
C ASP A 91 8.56 -9.05 8.36
N ASN A 92 7.62 -9.60 7.59
CA ASN A 92 7.30 -11.03 7.64
C ASN A 92 8.40 -11.95 7.05
N ALA A 93 9.44 -11.38 6.43
CA ALA A 93 10.63 -12.08 5.97
C ALA A 93 11.85 -11.85 6.89
N ASP A 94 11.62 -11.37 8.11
CA ASP A 94 12.66 -11.05 9.12
C ASP A 94 13.65 -9.96 8.66
N VAL A 95 13.22 -9.07 7.77
CA VAL A 95 14.02 -7.94 7.32
C VAL A 95 13.68 -6.69 8.12
N LEU A 96 14.71 -6.03 8.64
CA LEU A 96 14.60 -4.79 9.41
C LEU A 96 15.50 -3.71 8.83
N TYR A 97 14.94 -2.54 8.58
CA TYR A 97 15.69 -1.37 8.14
C TYR A 97 15.78 -0.34 9.28
N ALA A 98 17.00 0.06 9.59
CA ALA A 98 17.29 1.07 10.62
C ALA A 98 17.07 2.51 10.13
N GLY A 99 17.03 2.72 8.83
CA GLY A 99 16.79 4.00 8.18
C GLY A 99 17.69 4.21 6.97
N GLU A 100 17.10 4.21 5.77
CA GLU A 100 17.80 4.47 4.51
C GLU A 100 16.83 4.87 3.42
N LYS A 101 17.34 5.47 2.33
CA LYS A 101 16.55 5.67 1.12
C LYS A 101 16.14 4.33 0.51
N ILE A 102 14.91 4.27 0.00
CA ILE A 102 14.41 3.11 -0.73
C ILE A 102 15.13 2.99 -2.08
N ASP A 103 15.21 4.09 -2.82
CA ASP A 103 15.94 4.18 -4.08
C ASP A 103 16.81 5.47 -4.06
N PRO A 104 18.14 5.33 -3.96
CA PRO A 104 19.03 6.49 -3.89
C PRO A 104 19.03 7.37 -5.14
N LYS A 105 18.51 6.87 -6.27
CA LYS A 105 18.42 7.62 -7.54
C LYS A 105 17.12 8.43 -7.67
N ARG A 106 16.19 8.29 -6.74
CA ARG A 106 14.90 8.95 -6.78
C ARG A 106 14.85 10.14 -5.82
N PRO A 107 13.91 11.10 -6.05
CA PRO A 107 13.68 12.20 -5.13
C PRO A 107 13.31 11.71 -3.72
N ASP A 108 13.47 12.60 -2.72
CA ASP A 108 13.18 12.27 -1.32
C ASP A 108 11.70 12.03 -1.04
N ALA A 109 10.82 12.61 -1.86
CA ALA A 109 9.38 12.47 -1.71
C ALA A 109 8.63 12.72 -3.02
N HIS A 110 7.40 12.17 -3.08
CA HIS A 110 6.45 12.43 -4.15
C HIS A 110 5.11 12.86 -3.56
N MET A 111 4.48 13.85 -4.17
CA MET A 111 3.10 14.25 -3.87
C MET A 111 2.11 13.32 -4.57
N THR A 112 0.99 13.02 -3.91
CA THR A 112 -0.12 12.34 -4.57
C THR A 112 -0.71 13.22 -5.68
N ARG A 113 -1.20 12.58 -6.74
CA ARG A 113 -1.97 13.24 -7.79
C ARG A 113 -3.47 13.18 -7.55
N LEU A 114 -3.91 12.45 -6.55
CA LEU A 114 -5.32 12.35 -6.18
C LEU A 114 -5.73 13.59 -5.37
N ASN A 115 -6.95 14.05 -5.60
CA ASN A 115 -7.53 15.10 -4.76
C ASN A 115 -7.98 14.46 -3.45
N VAL A 116 -7.16 14.64 -2.40
CA VAL A 116 -7.38 14.06 -1.07
C VAL A 116 -7.69 15.10 0.00
N LEU A 117 -7.87 16.36 -0.40
CA LEU A 117 -8.20 17.48 0.47
C LEU A 117 -9.67 17.85 0.36
#